data_5ec09ccb54448732a3b29c14b5f6ef8f
#
_entry.id   5ec09ccb54448732a3b29c14b5f6ef8f
#
_cell.length_a   1.000
_cell.length_b   1.000
_cell.length_c   1.000
_cell.angle_alpha   90.00
_cell.angle_beta   90.00
_cell.angle_gamma   90.00
#
_symmetry.space_group_name_H-M   'P 1'
#
loop_
_entity.id
_entity.type
_entity.pdbx_description
1 polymer ?
#
loop_
_entity_poly.entity_id
_entity_poly.type
_entity_poly.pdbx_seq_one_letter_code
_entity_poly.pdbx_strand_id
1 'polypeptide(L)'
;MRFLSKFFSLIAFAMFCTTIFSANAEAAPSIKYRVTHVRLIDQGELEVQGYFENEGDRDAYAKCITLDLTLIADNGQEMWSNSGIEHYIDVYVPADGALEYTFYVQDEEIPEYHGKFRYRWHTHTNWDTSAG
;
A
#
# COMPACT_ATOMS: atom_id res chain seq x y z
N MET A 1 -23.15 15.30 -40.48
CA MET A 1 -23.48 14.72 -40.45
C MET A 1 -23.00 14.54 -40.49
N ARG A 2 -22.72 14.83 -40.24
CA ARG A 2 -22.55 14.35 -40.14
C ARG A 2 -21.74 14.27 -40.05
N PHE A 3 -21.54 14.63 -40.13
CA PHE A 3 -21.16 14.23 -40.09
C PHE A 3 -20.50 14.13 -39.91
N LEU A 4 -20.21 14.42 -39.33
CA LEU A 4 -20.06 13.99 -39.26
C LEU A 4 -19.66 13.78 -39.15
N SER A 5 -19.65 14.22 -39.01
CA SER A 5 -19.68 13.62 -38.92
C SER A 5 -19.02 13.54 -38.94
N LYS A 6 -18.73 13.68 -38.78
CA LYS A 6 -18.39 13.21 -38.73
C LYS A 6 -17.62 13.16 -38.45
N PHE A 7 -17.43 13.44 -38.49
CA PHE A 7 -17.11 13.05 -38.24
C PHE A 7 -16.48 12.97 -37.96
N PHE A 8 -16.14 13.18 -37.38
CA PHE A 8 -16.03 12.74 -37.14
C PHE A 8 -15.49 12.47 -36.88
N SER A 9 -15.34 12.99 -36.51
CA SER A 9 -15.29 12.41 -36.30
C SER A 9 -14.59 12.17 -36.18
N LEU A 10 -14.32 12.35 -35.92
CA LEU A 10 -14.03 11.72 -35.79
C LEU A 10 -13.28 11.53 -35.59
N ILE A 11 -13.12 11.89 -35.41
CA ILE A 11 -12.81 11.33 -35.18
C ILE A 11 -12.12 11.23 -34.85
N ALA A 12 -12.03 11.68 -34.71
CA ALA A 12 -11.88 11.20 -34.38
C ALA A 12 -11.23 11.16 -34.04
N PHE A 13 -10.90 11.22 -33.82
CA PHE A 13 -10.67 10.76 -33.52
C PHE A 13 -10.03 10.48 -33.24
N ALA A 14 -9.93 10.97 -32.88
CA ALA A 14 -9.69 10.40 -32.55
C ALA A 14 -8.96 10.23 -32.34
N MET A 15 -8.70 10.34 -32.18
CA MET A 15 -8.41 9.82 -31.92
C MET A 15 -7.79 9.87 -31.59
N PHE A 16 -7.57 10.10 -31.31
CA PHE A 16 -7.27 9.76 -30.91
C PHE A 16 -6.73 9.77 -30.49
N CYS A 17 -6.65 10.02 -30.26
CA CYS A 17 -6.34 9.74 -29.69
C CYS A 17 -5.87 9.46 -29.29
N THR A 18 -5.72 9.37 -29.05
CA THR A 18 -5.37 8.80 -28.52
C THR A 18 -4.72 8.47 -28.12
N THR A 19 -4.60 8.48 -27.94
CA THR A 19 -4.14 7.91 -27.44
C THR A 19 -3.35 7.97 -26.96
N ILE A 20 -3.17 8.25 -26.81
CA ILE A 20 -2.61 8.09 -26.30
C ILE A 20 -2.23 8.40 -25.55
N PHE A 21 -2.32 8.40 -25.19
CA PHE A 21 -2.15 8.35 -24.41
C PHE A 21 -1.72 8.16 -23.80
N SER A 22 -1.72 8.00 -23.62
CA SER A 22 -1.36 7.48 -23.12
C SER A 22 -0.60 7.10 -22.65
N ALA A 23 -0.95 6.90 -22.70
CA ALA A 23 -0.09 6.28 -22.15
C ALA A 23 1.13 6.29 -21.70
N ASN A 24 1.66 6.59 -21.79
CA ASN A 24 2.78 6.78 -21.41
C ASN A 24 3.23 6.91 -20.09
N ALA A 25 2.84 7.47 -19.46
CA ALA A 25 3.17 7.67 -18.09
C ALA A 25 2.86 6.49 -17.25
N GLU A 26 2.28 5.55 -17.84
CA GLU A 26 1.86 4.41 -17.13
C GLU A 26 2.96 3.48 -16.75
N ALA A 27 4.14 3.66 -17.25
CA ALA A 27 5.28 2.87 -16.85
C ALA A 27 5.82 3.32 -15.49
N ALA A 28 4.96 3.53 -14.53
CA ALA A 28 5.37 3.98 -13.21
C ALA A 28 5.15 2.87 -12.18
N PRO A 29 6.03 2.76 -11.18
CA PRO A 29 5.78 1.83 -10.08
C PRO A 29 4.59 2.30 -9.27
N SER A 30 3.97 1.38 -8.57
CA SER A 30 2.91 1.69 -7.63
C SER A 30 2.90 0.64 -6.55
N ILE A 31 3.60 0.91 -5.46
CA ILE A 31 3.80 -0.06 -4.39
C ILE A 31 2.88 0.26 -3.23
N LYS A 32 2.17 -0.77 -2.78
CA LYS A 32 1.33 -0.70 -1.58
C LYS A 32 1.72 -1.84 -0.66
N TYR A 33 1.58 -1.60 0.64
CA TYR A 33 1.74 -2.65 1.63
C TYR A 33 0.36 -2.97 2.20
N ARG A 34 -0.02 -4.24 2.16
CA ARG A 34 -1.32 -4.68 2.66
C ARG A 34 -1.11 -5.53 3.89
N VAL A 35 -1.75 -5.13 4.98
CA VAL A 35 -1.68 -5.87 6.24
C VAL A 35 -2.63 -7.06 6.16
N THR A 36 -2.12 -8.23 6.44
CA THR A 36 -2.92 -9.45 6.45
C THR A 36 -3.15 -9.97 7.86
N HIS A 37 -2.28 -9.64 8.80
CA HIS A 37 -2.43 -10.12 10.18
C HIS A 37 -1.62 -9.24 11.12
N VAL A 38 -2.15 -9.05 12.32
CA VAL A 38 -1.47 -8.36 13.41
C VAL A 38 -1.48 -9.28 14.61
N ARG A 39 -0.33 -9.45 15.24
CA ARG A 39 -0.20 -10.34 16.39
C ARG A 39 0.49 -9.60 17.54
N LEU A 40 -0.11 -9.66 18.71
CA LEU A 40 0.52 -9.13 19.91
C LEU A 40 1.55 -10.15 20.39
N ILE A 41 2.81 -9.70 20.48
CA ILE A 41 3.91 -10.57 20.86
C ILE A 41 4.08 -10.54 22.38
N ASP A 42 4.16 -9.32 22.92
CA ASP A 42 4.46 -9.09 24.30
C ASP A 42 3.99 -7.69 24.64
N GLN A 43 4.05 -7.31 25.90
CA GLN A 43 3.78 -5.93 26.25
C GLN A 43 4.80 -5.05 25.53
N GLY A 44 4.31 -4.04 24.84
CA GLY A 44 5.17 -3.10 24.14
C GLY A 44 5.60 -3.54 22.75
N GLU A 45 5.11 -4.68 22.25
CA GLU A 45 5.54 -5.15 20.93
C GLU A 45 4.43 -5.88 20.19
N LEU A 46 4.26 -5.57 18.91
CA LEU A 46 3.37 -6.31 18.04
C LEU A 46 4.04 -6.62 16.71
N GLU A 47 3.52 -7.62 16.05
CA GLU A 47 4.01 -8.06 14.75
C GLU A 47 2.99 -7.72 13.70
N VAL A 48 3.43 -7.13 12.59
CA VAL A 48 2.58 -6.84 11.45
C VAL A 48 3.03 -7.72 10.30
N GLN A 49 2.11 -8.55 9.83
CA GLN A 49 2.34 -9.41 8.68
C GLN A 49 1.56 -8.87 7.50
N GLY A 50 2.17 -8.94 6.33
CA GLY A 50 1.52 -8.47 5.14
C GLY A 50 2.38 -8.72 3.93
N TYR A 51 2.05 -8.00 2.86
CA TYR A 51 2.83 -8.13 1.63
C TYR A 51 2.84 -6.81 0.87
N PHE A 52 3.94 -6.59 0.18
CA PHE A 52 4.02 -5.52 -0.81
C PHE A 52 3.41 -5.99 -2.11
N GLU A 53 2.74 -5.07 -2.79
CA GLU A 53 2.16 -5.32 -4.10
C GLU A 53 2.56 -4.16 -5.00
N ASN A 54 3.22 -4.46 -6.10
CA ASN A 54 3.58 -3.45 -7.09
C ASN A 54 2.63 -3.61 -8.27
N GLU A 55 1.68 -2.68 -8.37
CA GLU A 55 0.67 -2.70 -9.43
C GLU A 55 1.14 -2.01 -10.70
N GLY A 56 2.33 -1.43 -10.67
CA GLY A 56 2.90 -0.76 -11.82
C GLY A 56 3.65 -1.74 -12.72
N ASP A 57 4.14 -1.23 -13.82
CA ASP A 57 4.87 -2.02 -14.80
C ASP A 57 6.38 -1.81 -14.76
N ARG A 58 6.89 -1.24 -13.67
CA ARG A 58 8.32 -1.07 -13.43
C ARG A 58 8.67 -1.56 -12.04
N ASP A 59 9.86 -2.15 -11.93
CA ASP A 59 10.42 -2.55 -10.65
C ASP A 59 10.71 -1.32 -9.80
N ALA A 60 10.63 -1.48 -8.49
CA ALA A 60 10.95 -0.40 -7.56
C ALA A 60 11.34 -0.99 -6.21
N TYR A 61 11.82 -0.10 -5.33
CA TYR A 61 12.21 -0.45 -3.98
C TYR A 61 11.30 0.27 -3.01
N ALA A 62 10.69 -0.47 -2.11
CA ALA A 62 9.94 0.12 -1.01
C ALA A 62 10.92 0.70 -0.02
N LYS A 63 10.73 1.95 0.38
CA LYS A 63 11.67 2.66 1.23
C LYS A 63 11.14 2.93 2.62
N CYS A 64 9.85 3.09 2.76
CA CYS A 64 9.24 3.36 4.07
C CYS A 64 7.78 2.95 4.04
N ILE A 65 7.35 2.24 5.06
CA ILE A 65 5.93 2.01 5.30
C ILE A 65 5.50 2.98 6.39
N THR A 66 4.49 3.79 6.11
CA THR A 66 3.84 4.60 7.14
C THR A 66 2.53 3.90 7.48
N LEU A 67 2.35 3.54 8.74
CA LEU A 67 1.23 2.72 9.19
C LEU A 67 0.41 3.48 10.22
N ASP A 68 -0.91 3.49 10.01
CA ASP A 68 -1.88 3.85 11.04
C ASP A 68 -2.54 2.56 11.49
N LEU A 69 -2.58 2.32 12.78
CA LEU A 69 -3.07 1.06 13.31
C LEU A 69 -3.86 1.29 14.59
N THR A 70 -5.03 0.66 14.69
CA THR A 70 -5.87 0.67 15.86
C THR A 70 -6.23 -0.75 16.25
N LEU A 71 -6.03 -1.11 17.50
CA LEU A 71 -6.39 -2.42 18.05
C LEU A 71 -7.69 -2.29 18.85
N ILE A 72 -8.62 -3.19 18.61
CA ILE A 72 -9.95 -3.14 19.20
C ILE A 72 -10.23 -4.48 19.89
N ALA A 73 -10.48 -4.42 21.19
CA ALA A 73 -10.77 -5.62 21.98
C ALA A 73 -12.09 -6.24 21.57
N ASP A 74 -12.32 -7.47 22.02
CA ASP A 74 -13.51 -8.24 21.69
C ASP A 74 -14.80 -7.52 22.09
N ASN A 75 -14.76 -6.72 23.15
CA ASN A 75 -15.91 -5.96 23.61
C ASN A 75 -16.11 -4.65 22.83
N GLY A 76 -15.31 -4.40 21.78
CA GLY A 76 -15.41 -3.20 20.97
C GLY A 76 -14.63 -2.02 21.49
N GLN A 77 -13.95 -2.15 22.61
CA GLN A 77 -13.19 -1.07 23.19
C GLN A 77 -11.82 -0.95 22.55
N GLU A 78 -11.43 0.27 22.21
CA GLU A 78 -10.10 0.51 21.65
C GLU A 78 -9.04 0.26 22.71
N MET A 79 -8.05 -0.57 22.38
CA MET A 79 -6.97 -0.92 23.30
C MET A 79 -5.73 -0.07 23.07
N TRP A 80 -5.49 0.29 21.84
CA TRP A 80 -4.27 1.02 21.47
C TRP A 80 -4.44 1.55 20.06
N SER A 81 -3.90 2.70 19.81
CA SER A 81 -3.93 3.31 18.48
C SER A 81 -2.71 4.18 18.28
N ASN A 82 -2.16 4.14 17.10
CA ASN A 82 -1.06 5.03 16.74
C ASN A 82 -1.14 5.35 15.25
N SER A 83 -0.87 6.59 14.91
CA SER A 83 -0.84 7.07 13.54
C SER A 83 0.56 7.48 13.16
N GLY A 84 0.91 7.29 11.88
CA GLY A 84 2.18 7.76 11.38
C GLY A 84 3.37 6.96 11.87
N ILE A 85 3.18 5.68 12.15
CA ILE A 85 4.29 4.79 12.50
C ILE A 85 5.13 4.62 11.24
N GLU A 86 6.41 4.97 11.32
CA GLU A 86 7.31 4.87 10.17
C GLU A 86 8.24 3.68 10.32
N HIS A 87 8.30 2.87 9.29
CA HIS A 87 9.21 1.72 9.25
C HIS A 87 10.04 1.83 7.98
N TYR A 88 11.33 2.09 8.16
CA TYR A 88 12.26 2.33 7.06
C TYR A 88 12.87 1.03 6.59
N ILE A 89 12.93 0.85 5.27
CA ILE A 89 13.37 -0.39 4.64
C ILE A 89 14.04 -0.06 3.31
N ASP A 90 14.47 -1.11 2.63
CA ASP A 90 14.97 -1.00 1.26
C ASP A 90 14.73 -2.36 0.61
N VAL A 91 13.51 -2.56 0.12
CA VAL A 91 13.04 -3.87 -0.33
C VAL A 91 12.64 -3.80 -1.79
N TYR A 92 13.24 -4.67 -2.60
CA TYR A 92 12.94 -4.78 -4.03
C TYR A 92 11.59 -5.44 -4.24
N VAL A 93 10.73 -4.78 -5.01
CA VAL A 93 9.41 -5.31 -5.36
C VAL A 93 9.29 -5.27 -6.88
N PRO A 94 9.27 -6.42 -7.54
CA PRO A 94 9.23 -6.45 -9.01
C PRO A 94 7.89 -5.97 -9.54
N ALA A 95 7.92 -5.51 -10.79
CA ALA A 95 6.70 -5.08 -11.47
C ALA A 95 5.68 -6.21 -11.49
N ASP A 96 4.40 -5.86 -11.31
CA ASP A 96 3.30 -6.82 -11.26
C ASP A 96 3.54 -7.94 -10.26
N GLY A 97 4.38 -7.70 -9.23
CA GLY A 97 4.75 -8.72 -8.28
C GLY A 97 4.24 -8.43 -6.89
N ALA A 98 4.35 -9.44 -6.05
CA ALA A 98 4.02 -9.33 -4.64
C ALA A 98 5.14 -9.97 -3.83
N LEU A 99 5.38 -9.44 -2.63
CA LEU A 99 6.44 -9.93 -1.77
C LEU A 99 5.99 -9.86 -0.33
N GLU A 100 6.01 -11.01 0.35
CA GLU A 100 5.66 -11.04 1.78
C GLU A 100 6.72 -10.32 2.60
N TYR A 101 6.24 -9.58 3.60
CA TYR A 101 7.14 -8.83 4.46
C TYR A 101 6.50 -8.66 5.83
N THR A 102 7.26 -8.96 6.87
CA THR A 102 6.81 -8.87 8.27
C THR A 102 7.69 -7.87 8.99
N PHE A 103 7.08 -7.03 9.81
CA PHE A 103 7.86 -6.10 10.63
C PHE A 103 7.22 -5.98 12.02
N TYR A 104 7.93 -5.32 12.91
CA TYR A 104 7.54 -5.23 14.32
C TYR A 104 7.40 -3.78 14.71
N VAL A 105 6.41 -3.49 15.56
CA VAL A 105 6.17 -2.18 16.12
C VAL A 105 6.43 -2.26 17.62
N GLN A 106 7.26 -1.36 18.10
CA GLN A 106 7.58 -1.27 19.52
C GLN A 106 7.06 0.05 20.06
N ASP A 107 6.21 -0.03 21.07
CA ASP A 107 5.61 1.11 21.73
C ASP A 107 5.19 0.63 23.12
N GLU A 108 5.75 1.25 24.16
CA GLU A 108 5.48 0.79 25.54
C GLU A 108 3.99 0.82 25.89
N GLU A 109 3.17 1.55 25.15
CA GLU A 109 1.74 1.61 25.41
C GLU A 109 0.97 0.45 24.77
N ILE A 110 1.62 -0.39 23.98
CA ILE A 110 0.98 -1.59 23.46
C ILE A 110 0.73 -2.53 24.63
N PRO A 111 -0.55 -2.92 24.85
CA PRO A 111 -0.87 -3.74 26.04
C PRO A 111 -0.47 -5.19 25.86
N GLU A 112 -0.28 -5.85 26.98
CA GLU A 112 -0.26 -7.30 27.00
C GLU A 112 -1.71 -7.77 27.01
N TYR A 113 -2.11 -8.58 26.02
CA TYR A 113 -3.50 -8.95 25.86
C TYR A 113 -3.55 -10.32 25.19
N HIS A 114 -4.33 -11.22 25.77
CA HIS A 114 -4.39 -12.60 25.31
C HIS A 114 -5.75 -12.99 24.74
N GLY A 115 -6.70 -12.06 24.68
CA GLY A 115 -8.02 -12.33 24.14
C GLY A 115 -8.07 -12.08 22.65
N LYS A 116 -9.26 -12.22 22.10
CA LYS A 116 -9.49 -11.93 20.69
C LYS A 116 -9.57 -10.44 20.49
N PHE A 117 -9.07 -9.97 19.36
CA PHE A 117 -9.13 -8.57 19.02
C PHE A 117 -9.26 -8.40 17.52
N ARG A 118 -9.71 -7.23 17.12
CA ARG A 118 -9.75 -6.80 15.73
C ARG A 118 -8.80 -5.63 15.57
N TYR A 119 -8.52 -5.28 14.31
CA TYR A 119 -7.67 -4.14 14.05
C TYR A 119 -8.14 -3.42 12.79
N ARG A 120 -7.90 -2.10 12.76
CA ARG A 120 -8.08 -1.28 11.58
C ARG A 120 -6.70 -0.75 11.20
N TRP A 121 -6.45 -0.68 9.92
CA TRP A 121 -5.15 -0.26 9.44
C TRP A 121 -5.27 0.59 8.19
N HIS A 122 -4.28 1.44 8.01
CA HIS A 122 -4.08 2.20 6.77
C HIS A 122 -2.57 2.32 6.57
N THR A 123 -2.10 2.11 5.35
CA THR A 123 -0.68 2.24 5.05
C THR A 123 -0.45 3.15 3.87
N HIS A 124 0.71 3.76 3.87
CA HIS A 124 1.25 4.48 2.74
C HIS A 124 2.69 4.03 2.56
N THR A 125 3.08 3.71 1.34
CA THR A 125 4.44 3.25 1.06
C THR A 125 5.16 4.28 0.22
N ASN A 126 6.32 4.72 0.69
CA ASN A 126 7.24 5.50 -0.12
C ASN A 126 8.16 4.53 -0.84
N TRP A 127 8.40 4.81 -2.13
CA TRP A 127 9.20 3.93 -2.95
C TRP A 127 10.09 4.75 -3.88
N ASP A 128 11.12 4.10 -4.42
CA ASP A 128 12.05 4.70 -5.37
C ASP A 128 12.43 3.62 -6.38
N THR A 129 12.95 4.05 -7.52
CA THR A 129 13.34 3.12 -8.57
C THR A 129 14.78 2.64 -8.40
N SER A 130 15.50 3.14 -7.42
CA SER A 130 16.88 2.73 -7.17
C SER A 130 17.07 2.31 -5.72
N ALA A 131 17.97 1.36 -5.50
CA ALA A 131 18.36 0.90 -4.18
C ALA A 131 19.18 1.97 -3.47
N GLY A 132 19.21 1.88 -2.16
CA GLY A 132 20.03 2.73 -1.33
C GLY A 132 19.41 4.00 -0.91
#